data_22b4199b06448160827a5e36e8517322
#
_entry.id   22b4199b06448160827a5e36e8517322
#
_cell.length_a   1.000
_cell.length_b   1.000
_cell.length_c   1.000
_cell.angle_alpha   90.00
_cell.angle_beta   90.00
_cell.angle_gamma   90.00
#
_symmetry.space_group_name_H-M   'P 1'
#
loop_
_entity.id
_entity.type
_entity.pdbx_description
1 polymer ?
#
loop_
_entity_poly.entity_id
_entity_poly.type
_entity_poly.pdbx_seq_one_letter_code
_entity_poly.pdbx_strand_id
1 'polypeptide(L)'
;MASASWESKVAAKQQSSREKIPKEWLLPASVTDMLQMPLSEHPNRLMKMGIARKSGLLNEKELEITEKYTVEELLKQLKDGTLSSLEVTIAFSKRAAMAQQLLSCLTETYFPEAQERARFLDSERASGRIVGPLHGLPISIKDAFQVAGSAATIGFVSFLDHAASKENSPLVDILLGLGAVVYVKTNIPQTMMTADSQNNIFGRTLNPHNTALTAGGSSGGEGALVGFRGSPLGVGTDIAGSIRIPALCCGTYGFKPSTARIPDGGQISPVSAGNNFFNPSAGPLANDIHALGILCWSLLSVRPALYDASALDVPWRSLEVPPSAPKLRLGLLAEDSAFPLHPPVKRALAQAVSALEAKGHEVVPIAPARAQVANALALAFAFFMLDDTPPTHVAASGEPVVPSVIQSMEVFHSFKCDFLDDCKGLEGIKKLAALNVKRDAIQDEWRKIWKEQKLDGVIGPAAQHTAVAHDTYGLPPYTLLLNVLDYPACVLPFGKASSALDAEPFVMGPGQVGPSYDPKLVDGAPTAIQIFTNKMRDEECLQVSAIIDECLKAV
;
A
#
# COMPACT_ATOMS: atom_id res chain seq x y z
N MET A 1 -13.92 12.97 -37.37
CA MET A 1 -14.52 11.74 -36.80
C MET A 1 -14.98 12.11 -35.39
N ALA A 2 -16.22 11.76 -34.98
CA ALA A 2 -16.62 11.94 -33.59
C ALA A 2 -15.67 11.11 -32.71
N SER A 3 -15.15 11.69 -31.62
CA SER A 3 -14.34 10.95 -30.66
C SER A 3 -15.18 9.81 -30.06
N ALA A 4 -14.59 8.63 -29.88
CA ALA A 4 -15.27 7.52 -29.21
C ALA A 4 -15.70 7.97 -27.79
N SER A 5 -16.89 7.55 -27.35
CA SER A 5 -17.35 7.86 -25.99
C SER A 5 -16.41 7.21 -24.96
N TRP A 6 -16.36 7.77 -23.76
CA TRP A 6 -15.50 7.23 -22.69
C TRP A 6 -15.87 5.76 -22.38
N GLU A 7 -17.15 5.39 -22.43
CA GLU A 7 -17.61 4.02 -22.20
C GLU A 7 -17.08 3.04 -23.25
N SER A 8 -17.04 3.47 -24.54
CA SER A 8 -16.53 2.62 -25.59
C SER A 8 -15.02 2.39 -25.49
N LYS A 9 -14.25 3.41 -25.07
CA LYS A 9 -12.82 3.27 -24.78
C LYS A 9 -12.58 2.31 -23.60
N VAL A 10 -13.36 2.44 -22.54
CA VAL A 10 -13.31 1.55 -21.37
C VAL A 10 -13.64 0.11 -21.75
N ALA A 11 -14.73 -0.10 -22.51
CA ALA A 11 -15.13 -1.44 -22.95
C ALA A 11 -14.03 -2.13 -23.79
N ALA A 12 -13.38 -1.39 -24.69
CA ALA A 12 -12.28 -1.89 -25.51
C ALA A 12 -11.06 -2.28 -24.63
N LYS A 13 -10.72 -1.42 -23.64
CA LYS A 13 -9.61 -1.72 -22.71
C LYS A 13 -9.91 -2.94 -21.85
N GLN A 14 -11.11 -3.03 -21.29
CA GLN A 14 -11.52 -4.19 -20.48
C GLN A 14 -11.52 -5.49 -21.27
N GLN A 15 -11.97 -5.47 -22.52
CA GLN A 15 -11.92 -6.65 -23.38
C GLN A 15 -10.48 -7.07 -23.65
N SER A 16 -9.63 -6.13 -24.06
CA SER A 16 -8.20 -6.40 -24.28
C SER A 16 -7.52 -6.96 -23.02
N SER A 17 -7.84 -6.44 -21.84
CA SER A 17 -7.29 -6.94 -20.58
C SER A 17 -7.76 -8.36 -20.25
N ARG A 18 -9.04 -8.69 -20.52
CA ARG A 18 -9.56 -10.06 -20.35
C ARG A 18 -8.91 -11.06 -21.30
N GLU A 19 -8.68 -10.67 -22.55
CA GLU A 19 -8.07 -11.53 -23.58
C GLU A 19 -6.60 -11.89 -23.28
N LYS A 20 -5.91 -11.09 -22.45
CA LYS A 20 -4.54 -11.38 -21.98
C LYS A 20 -4.49 -12.49 -20.91
N ILE A 21 -5.62 -12.88 -20.31
CA ILE A 21 -5.65 -14.01 -19.38
C ILE A 21 -5.79 -15.31 -20.19
N PRO A 22 -4.85 -16.25 -20.06
CA PRO A 22 -4.94 -17.54 -20.75
C PRO A 22 -6.26 -18.27 -20.42
N LYS A 23 -6.89 -18.87 -21.41
CA LYS A 23 -8.19 -19.55 -21.24
C LYS A 23 -8.15 -20.65 -20.18
N GLU A 24 -7.04 -21.35 -20.09
CA GLU A 24 -6.78 -22.41 -19.12
C GLU A 24 -6.58 -21.88 -17.67
N TRP A 25 -6.48 -20.56 -17.49
CA TRP A 25 -6.39 -19.90 -16.18
C TRP A 25 -7.71 -19.23 -15.77
N LEU A 26 -8.77 -19.42 -16.55
CA LEU A 26 -10.10 -18.94 -16.18
C LEU A 26 -10.67 -19.79 -15.06
N LEU A 27 -11.37 -19.13 -14.12
CA LEU A 27 -12.01 -19.81 -13.00
C LEU A 27 -13.11 -20.76 -13.50
N PRO A 28 -13.13 -22.00 -13.01
CA PRO A 28 -14.18 -22.96 -13.39
C PRO A 28 -15.52 -22.59 -12.72
N ALA A 29 -16.63 -23.01 -13.32
CA ALA A 29 -17.98 -22.81 -12.80
C ALA A 29 -18.13 -23.30 -11.35
N SER A 30 -17.47 -24.41 -10.99
CA SER A 30 -17.46 -24.93 -9.63
C SER A 30 -16.96 -23.94 -8.56
N VAL A 31 -16.15 -22.94 -8.96
CA VAL A 31 -15.72 -21.86 -8.07
C VAL A 31 -16.71 -20.69 -8.12
N THR A 32 -17.08 -20.24 -9.33
CA THR A 32 -17.99 -19.08 -9.46
C THR A 32 -19.37 -19.34 -8.86
N ASP A 33 -19.86 -20.57 -8.93
CA ASP A 33 -21.15 -20.97 -8.33
C ASP A 33 -21.16 -20.98 -6.80
N MET A 34 -19.98 -20.97 -6.15
CA MET A 34 -19.87 -20.84 -4.69
C MET A 34 -19.94 -19.40 -4.21
N LEU A 35 -19.86 -18.43 -5.12
CA LEU A 35 -19.76 -17.01 -4.78
C LEU A 35 -21.13 -16.34 -4.83
N GLN A 36 -21.37 -15.46 -3.89
CA GLN A 36 -22.51 -14.57 -3.92
C GLN A 36 -22.21 -13.37 -4.81
N MET A 37 -23.10 -13.09 -5.76
CA MET A 37 -22.92 -12.04 -6.77
C MET A 37 -23.95 -10.91 -6.58
N PRO A 38 -23.64 -9.64 -6.86
CA PRO A 38 -22.30 -9.16 -7.27
C PRO A 38 -21.27 -9.25 -6.13
N LEU A 39 -20.00 -9.52 -6.46
CA LEU A 39 -18.96 -9.72 -5.44
C LEU A 39 -18.81 -8.53 -4.48
N SER A 40 -18.94 -7.29 -4.98
CA SER A 40 -18.79 -6.06 -4.19
C SER A 40 -19.92 -5.82 -3.17
N GLU A 41 -21.06 -6.51 -3.31
CA GLU A 41 -22.24 -6.32 -2.47
C GLU A 41 -22.38 -7.44 -1.42
N HIS A 42 -21.61 -8.52 -1.56
CA HIS A 42 -21.73 -9.70 -0.71
C HIS A 42 -20.40 -10.04 -0.01
N PRO A 43 -20.44 -10.49 1.25
CA PRO A 43 -19.26 -10.75 2.06
C PRO A 43 -18.58 -12.09 1.73
N ASN A 44 -18.13 -12.28 0.47
CA ASN A 44 -17.35 -13.46 0.11
C ASN A 44 -15.97 -13.41 0.77
N ARG A 45 -15.66 -14.36 1.64
CA ARG A 45 -14.40 -14.45 2.38
C ARG A 45 -13.45 -15.38 1.63
N LEU A 46 -12.87 -14.92 0.51
CA LEU A 46 -12.14 -15.74 -0.48
C LEU A 46 -10.98 -16.51 0.15
N MET A 47 -10.22 -15.87 1.05
CA MET A 47 -9.10 -16.52 1.75
C MET A 47 -9.60 -17.65 2.67
N LYS A 48 -10.64 -17.41 3.45
CA LYS A 48 -11.26 -18.43 4.33
C LYS A 48 -11.92 -19.56 3.53
N MET A 49 -12.48 -19.25 2.37
CA MET A 49 -13.07 -20.23 1.46
C MET A 49 -12.05 -21.16 0.81
N GLY A 50 -10.76 -20.78 0.81
CA GLY A 50 -9.69 -21.56 0.18
C GLY A 50 -9.83 -21.63 -1.35
N ILE A 51 -10.27 -20.53 -1.97
CA ILE A 51 -10.61 -20.47 -3.41
C ILE A 51 -9.43 -20.89 -4.29
N ALA A 52 -8.21 -20.47 -3.97
CA ALA A 52 -7.04 -20.81 -4.77
C ALA A 52 -6.86 -22.34 -4.89
N ARG A 53 -7.00 -23.07 -3.79
CA ARG A 53 -6.92 -24.54 -3.77
C ARG A 53 -8.14 -25.20 -4.45
N LYS A 54 -9.33 -24.72 -4.17
CA LYS A 54 -10.58 -25.27 -4.73
C LYS A 54 -10.74 -25.05 -6.22
N SER A 55 -10.03 -24.07 -6.79
CA SER A 55 -10.09 -23.81 -8.23
C SER A 55 -9.49 -24.95 -9.08
N GLY A 56 -8.55 -25.71 -8.52
CA GLY A 56 -7.80 -26.73 -9.26
C GLY A 56 -6.84 -26.16 -10.33
N LEU A 57 -6.71 -24.83 -10.42
CA LEU A 57 -5.82 -24.17 -11.40
C LEU A 57 -4.35 -24.26 -11.02
N LEU A 58 -4.07 -24.35 -9.72
CA LEU A 58 -2.73 -24.52 -9.16
C LEU A 58 -2.53 -25.98 -8.74
N ASN A 59 -1.43 -26.58 -9.18
CA ASN A 59 -1.00 -27.87 -8.66
C ASN A 59 -0.38 -27.72 -7.26
N GLU A 60 -0.07 -28.84 -6.57
CA GLU A 60 0.44 -28.80 -5.20
C GLU A 60 1.78 -28.04 -5.07
N LYS A 61 2.67 -28.13 -6.05
CA LYS A 61 3.94 -27.37 -6.07
C LYS A 61 3.68 -25.86 -6.23
N GLU A 62 2.77 -25.46 -7.10
CA GLU A 62 2.41 -24.07 -7.31
C GLU A 62 1.69 -23.47 -6.07
N LEU A 63 0.86 -24.27 -5.38
CA LEU A 63 0.28 -23.90 -4.08
C LEU A 63 1.37 -23.73 -3.02
N GLU A 64 2.34 -24.64 -2.96
CA GLU A 64 3.47 -24.53 -2.03
C GLU A 64 4.29 -23.26 -2.30
N ILE A 65 4.64 -22.98 -3.56
CA ILE A 65 5.38 -21.79 -3.98
C ILE A 65 4.65 -20.51 -3.53
N THR A 66 3.35 -20.45 -3.70
CA THR A 66 2.59 -19.21 -3.43
C THR A 66 2.09 -19.07 -2.00
N GLU A 67 2.07 -20.15 -1.21
CA GLU A 67 1.49 -20.15 0.14
C GLU A 67 2.50 -20.33 1.27
N LYS A 68 3.58 -21.09 1.07
CA LYS A 68 4.45 -21.50 2.16
C LYS A 68 5.77 -20.72 2.24
N TYR A 69 6.39 -20.39 1.08
CA TYR A 69 7.69 -19.74 1.10
C TYR A 69 7.61 -18.24 1.39
N THR A 70 8.49 -17.78 2.24
CA THR A 70 8.84 -16.35 2.39
C THR A 70 9.63 -15.88 1.16
N VAL A 71 9.77 -14.57 0.98
CA VAL A 71 10.58 -14.01 -0.11
C VAL A 71 12.04 -14.46 0.01
N GLU A 72 12.60 -14.52 1.23
CA GLU A 72 13.96 -14.97 1.46
C GLU A 72 14.15 -16.44 1.04
N GLU A 73 13.22 -17.31 1.42
CA GLU A 73 13.24 -18.72 1.02
C GLU A 73 13.10 -18.89 -0.48
N LEU A 74 12.19 -18.13 -1.15
CA LEU A 74 12.07 -18.15 -2.61
C LEU A 74 13.39 -17.75 -3.29
N LEU A 75 14.01 -16.66 -2.84
CA LEU A 75 15.29 -16.19 -3.39
C LEU A 75 16.40 -17.22 -3.20
N LYS A 76 16.43 -17.90 -2.05
CA LYS A 76 17.37 -19.02 -1.81
C LYS A 76 17.11 -20.17 -2.77
N GLN A 77 15.88 -20.64 -2.92
CA GLN A 77 15.50 -21.74 -3.81
C GLN A 77 15.82 -21.41 -5.28
N LEU A 78 15.57 -20.16 -5.70
CA LEU A 78 15.87 -19.67 -7.05
C LEU A 78 17.40 -19.65 -7.29
N LYS A 79 18.17 -19.15 -6.33
CA LYS A 79 19.63 -19.12 -6.39
C LYS A 79 20.23 -20.52 -6.46
N ASP A 80 19.77 -21.43 -5.60
CA ASP A 80 20.26 -22.80 -5.52
C ASP A 80 19.77 -23.69 -6.69
N GLY A 81 18.75 -23.22 -7.44
CA GLY A 81 18.15 -23.92 -8.57
C GLY A 81 17.22 -25.07 -8.19
N THR A 82 16.78 -25.12 -6.94
CA THR A 82 15.73 -26.04 -6.48
C THR A 82 14.38 -25.69 -7.09
N LEU A 83 14.14 -24.37 -7.26
CA LEU A 83 13.05 -23.84 -8.07
C LEU A 83 13.63 -23.08 -9.27
N SER A 84 13.01 -23.20 -10.42
CA SER A 84 13.33 -22.35 -11.56
C SER A 84 12.54 -21.04 -11.50
N SER A 85 13.12 -19.98 -12.07
CA SER A 85 12.43 -18.68 -12.22
C SER A 85 11.12 -18.85 -12.99
N LEU A 86 11.10 -19.74 -14.00
CA LEU A 86 9.90 -20.02 -14.79
C LEU A 86 8.80 -20.65 -13.94
N GLU A 87 9.11 -21.66 -13.11
CA GLU A 87 8.10 -22.30 -12.23
C GLU A 87 7.49 -21.30 -11.26
N VAL A 88 8.32 -20.49 -10.61
CA VAL A 88 7.87 -19.46 -9.65
C VAL A 88 7.02 -18.40 -10.37
N THR A 89 7.46 -17.93 -11.54
CA THR A 89 6.74 -16.94 -12.33
C THR A 89 5.36 -17.46 -12.78
N ILE A 90 5.27 -18.72 -13.25
CA ILE A 90 3.99 -19.33 -13.66
C ILE A 90 3.05 -19.46 -12.46
N ALA A 91 3.54 -19.91 -11.29
CA ALA A 91 2.72 -20.08 -10.09
C ALA A 91 2.07 -18.77 -9.67
N PHE A 92 2.85 -17.68 -9.56
CA PHE A 92 2.33 -16.36 -9.21
C PHE A 92 1.47 -15.76 -10.34
N SER A 93 1.79 -15.97 -11.62
CA SER A 93 0.98 -15.50 -12.75
C SER A 93 -0.42 -16.12 -12.75
N LYS A 94 -0.53 -17.43 -12.53
CA LYS A 94 -1.82 -18.12 -12.39
C LYS A 94 -2.63 -17.56 -11.23
N ARG A 95 -1.98 -17.36 -10.09
CA ARG A 95 -2.66 -16.82 -8.90
C ARG A 95 -3.06 -15.36 -9.07
N ALA A 96 -2.26 -14.56 -9.77
CA ALA A 96 -2.62 -13.19 -10.14
C ALA A 96 -3.78 -13.15 -11.15
N ALA A 97 -3.84 -14.07 -12.10
CA ALA A 97 -4.98 -14.21 -13.01
C ALA A 97 -6.29 -14.57 -12.27
N MET A 98 -6.22 -15.43 -11.24
CA MET A 98 -7.37 -15.70 -10.36
C MET A 98 -7.76 -14.45 -9.55
N ALA A 99 -6.77 -13.76 -8.97
CA ALA A 99 -7.01 -12.53 -8.21
C ALA A 99 -7.70 -11.47 -9.09
N GLN A 100 -7.28 -11.31 -10.34
CA GLN A 100 -7.93 -10.38 -11.28
C GLN A 100 -9.41 -10.71 -11.51
N GLN A 101 -9.75 -11.96 -11.69
CA GLN A 101 -11.13 -12.40 -11.94
C GLN A 101 -12.05 -12.22 -10.70
N LEU A 102 -11.48 -12.24 -9.50
CA LEU A 102 -12.22 -12.17 -8.24
C LEU A 102 -12.20 -10.78 -7.59
N LEU A 103 -11.12 -10.03 -7.79
CA LEU A 103 -10.83 -8.82 -7.01
C LEU A 103 -10.64 -7.58 -7.88
N SER A 104 -10.57 -7.68 -9.22
CA SER A 104 -10.29 -6.55 -10.13
C SER A 104 -9.06 -5.74 -9.69
N CYS A 105 -7.97 -6.44 -9.34
CA CYS A 105 -6.80 -5.83 -8.75
C CYS A 105 -5.68 -5.46 -9.73
N LEU A 106 -5.80 -5.83 -11.03
CA LEU A 106 -4.77 -5.59 -12.04
C LEU A 106 -5.20 -4.57 -13.09
N THR A 107 -4.24 -3.84 -13.63
CA THR A 107 -4.41 -2.94 -14.80
C THR A 107 -3.74 -3.49 -16.05
N GLU A 108 -2.54 -4.07 -15.89
CA GLU A 108 -1.79 -4.73 -16.97
C GLU A 108 -1.26 -6.09 -16.52
N THR A 109 -1.16 -7.01 -17.48
CA THR A 109 -0.53 -8.31 -17.30
C THR A 109 0.53 -8.53 -18.39
N TYR A 110 1.69 -9.04 -17.98
CA TYR A 110 2.86 -9.30 -18.82
C TYR A 110 3.24 -10.78 -18.77
N PHE A 111 2.25 -11.70 -18.71
CA PHE A 111 2.51 -13.11 -18.46
C PHE A 111 3.46 -13.76 -19.49
N PRO A 112 3.33 -13.52 -20.81
CA PRO A 112 4.28 -14.05 -21.79
C PRO A 112 5.69 -13.47 -21.62
N GLU A 113 5.80 -12.15 -21.47
CA GLU A 113 7.08 -11.43 -21.32
C GLU A 113 7.78 -11.83 -20.02
N ALA A 114 7.01 -12.01 -18.94
CA ALA A 114 7.52 -12.47 -17.65
C ALA A 114 8.07 -13.90 -17.74
N GLN A 115 7.40 -14.80 -18.47
CA GLN A 115 7.90 -16.14 -18.69
C GLN A 115 9.17 -16.15 -19.55
N GLU A 116 9.26 -15.30 -20.58
CA GLU A 116 10.47 -15.14 -21.38
C GLU A 116 11.63 -14.64 -20.53
N ARG A 117 11.38 -13.61 -19.72
CA ARG A 117 12.36 -13.09 -18.75
C ARG A 117 12.79 -14.17 -17.76
N ALA A 118 11.87 -14.96 -17.23
CA ALA A 118 12.18 -16.05 -16.30
C ALA A 118 13.06 -17.13 -16.95
N ARG A 119 12.79 -17.54 -18.20
CA ARG A 119 13.65 -18.48 -18.94
C ARG A 119 15.05 -17.91 -19.16
N PHE A 120 15.17 -16.63 -19.48
CA PHE A 120 16.46 -15.95 -19.56
C PHE A 120 17.23 -16.07 -18.24
N LEU A 121 16.60 -15.76 -17.10
CA LEU A 121 17.22 -15.87 -15.79
C LEU A 121 17.62 -17.30 -15.44
N ASP A 122 16.79 -18.29 -15.78
CA ASP A 122 17.15 -19.70 -15.60
C ASP A 122 18.38 -20.10 -16.43
N SER A 123 18.52 -19.58 -17.67
CA SER A 123 19.70 -19.81 -18.49
C SER A 123 20.97 -19.15 -17.92
N GLU A 124 20.83 -17.95 -17.38
CA GLU A 124 21.92 -17.24 -16.70
C GLU A 124 22.43 -18.02 -15.50
N ARG A 125 21.51 -18.48 -14.62
CA ARG A 125 21.86 -19.33 -13.49
C ARG A 125 22.53 -20.64 -13.93
N ALA A 126 22.01 -21.28 -14.95
CA ALA A 126 22.60 -22.51 -15.51
C ALA A 126 24.03 -22.30 -16.01
N SER A 127 24.36 -21.10 -16.48
CA SER A 127 25.72 -20.69 -16.87
C SER A 127 26.60 -20.26 -15.68
N GLY A 128 26.08 -20.35 -14.44
CA GLY A 128 26.79 -19.96 -13.21
C GLY A 128 26.64 -18.49 -12.86
N ARG A 129 25.77 -17.72 -13.53
CA ARG A 129 25.58 -16.29 -13.30
C ARG A 129 24.27 -15.97 -12.61
N ILE A 130 24.33 -15.43 -11.40
CA ILE A 130 23.20 -14.81 -10.72
C ILE A 130 23.17 -13.32 -11.07
N VAL A 131 22.09 -12.84 -11.69
CA VAL A 131 21.98 -11.47 -12.22
C VAL A 131 21.98 -10.43 -11.10
N GLY A 132 21.38 -10.76 -9.95
CA GLY A 132 21.35 -9.87 -8.79
C GLY A 132 20.58 -10.47 -7.62
N PRO A 133 20.41 -9.72 -6.52
CA PRO A 133 19.79 -10.21 -5.29
C PRO A 133 18.30 -10.59 -5.43
N LEU A 134 17.61 -10.10 -6.46
CA LEU A 134 16.21 -10.42 -6.74
C LEU A 134 16.04 -11.43 -7.90
N HIS A 135 17.09 -12.17 -8.22
CA HIS A 135 17.14 -13.09 -9.36
C HIS A 135 15.95 -14.07 -9.40
N GLY A 136 15.11 -13.93 -10.41
CA GLY A 136 13.97 -14.81 -10.66
C GLY A 136 12.71 -14.54 -9.84
N LEU A 137 12.73 -13.56 -8.92
CA LEU A 137 11.59 -13.24 -8.09
C LEU A 137 10.54 -12.43 -8.86
N PRO A 138 9.26 -12.89 -8.96
CA PRO A 138 8.17 -12.08 -9.49
C PRO A 138 7.85 -10.92 -8.56
N ILE A 139 7.70 -9.71 -9.13
CA ILE A 139 7.35 -8.50 -8.39
C ILE A 139 6.21 -7.79 -9.12
N SER A 140 5.14 -7.45 -8.40
CA SER A 140 4.06 -6.59 -8.89
C SER A 140 4.39 -5.12 -8.65
N ILE A 141 3.89 -4.24 -9.50
CA ILE A 141 4.10 -2.80 -9.37
C ILE A 141 2.80 -2.02 -9.56
N LYS A 142 2.66 -0.93 -8.83
CA LYS A 142 1.52 0.00 -8.93
C LYS A 142 1.43 0.62 -10.33
N ASP A 143 0.20 0.85 -10.82
CA ASP A 143 -0.05 1.38 -12.18
C ASP A 143 0.69 2.67 -12.52
N ALA A 144 1.03 3.51 -11.55
CA ALA A 144 1.74 4.76 -11.78
C ALA A 144 3.15 4.59 -12.38
N PHE A 145 3.83 3.47 -12.10
CA PHE A 145 5.14 3.18 -12.67
C PHE A 145 5.04 2.83 -14.16
N GLN A 146 5.90 3.42 -14.97
CA GLN A 146 5.96 3.14 -16.40
C GLN A 146 6.75 1.86 -16.66
N VAL A 147 6.20 1.03 -17.53
CA VAL A 147 6.86 -0.14 -18.11
C VAL A 147 6.89 0.08 -19.63
N ALA A 148 8.04 -0.01 -20.24
CA ALA A 148 8.21 0.18 -21.68
C ALA A 148 7.27 -0.75 -22.46
N GLY A 149 6.61 -0.22 -23.48
CA GLY A 149 5.61 -0.93 -24.27
C GLY A 149 4.20 -0.96 -23.70
N SER A 150 3.95 -0.42 -22.50
CA SER A 150 2.60 -0.31 -21.93
C SER A 150 2.25 1.12 -21.52
N ALA A 151 0.96 1.43 -21.43
CA ALA A 151 0.46 2.72 -20.95
C ALA A 151 0.10 2.63 -19.46
N ALA A 152 0.38 3.68 -18.71
CA ALA A 152 -0.13 3.89 -17.36
C ALA A 152 -1.32 4.84 -17.41
N THR A 153 -2.49 4.38 -16.97
CA THR A 153 -3.70 5.20 -17.00
C THR A 153 -3.93 5.99 -15.73
N ILE A 154 -3.34 5.55 -14.64
CA ILE A 154 -3.54 6.05 -13.28
C ILE A 154 -5.02 6.32 -12.93
N GLY A 155 -5.91 5.46 -13.48
CA GLY A 155 -7.35 5.50 -13.22
C GLY A 155 -8.14 6.58 -13.96
N PHE A 156 -7.53 7.36 -14.87
CA PHE A 156 -8.22 8.34 -15.70
C PHE A 156 -8.50 7.79 -17.10
N VAL A 157 -9.76 7.88 -17.53
CA VAL A 157 -10.15 7.45 -18.88
C VAL A 157 -9.48 8.30 -19.97
N SER A 158 -9.22 9.58 -19.70
CA SER A 158 -8.48 10.47 -20.62
C SER A 158 -7.08 9.95 -20.94
N PHE A 159 -6.45 9.16 -20.04
CA PHE A 159 -5.11 8.62 -20.23
C PHE A 159 -5.08 7.33 -21.08
N LEU A 160 -6.25 6.77 -21.43
CA LEU A 160 -6.33 5.70 -22.44
C LEU A 160 -5.87 6.15 -23.83
N ASP A 161 -5.88 7.46 -24.10
CA ASP A 161 -5.40 8.04 -25.35
C ASP A 161 -3.88 8.27 -25.37
N HIS A 162 -3.19 8.08 -24.23
CA HIS A 162 -1.75 8.23 -24.17
C HIS A 162 -1.05 7.06 -24.87
N ALA A 163 0.03 7.38 -25.58
CA ALA A 163 0.87 6.34 -26.16
C ALA A 163 1.51 5.47 -25.08
N ALA A 164 1.78 4.21 -25.43
CA ALA A 164 2.59 3.35 -24.58
C ALA A 164 3.95 4.01 -24.27
N SER A 165 4.42 3.86 -23.03
CA SER A 165 5.71 4.40 -22.64
C SER A 165 6.84 3.79 -23.47
N LYS A 166 7.81 4.62 -23.86
CA LYS A 166 9.02 4.16 -24.55
C LYS A 166 10.11 3.71 -23.59
N GLU A 167 10.02 4.11 -22.34
CA GLU A 167 11.02 3.90 -21.30
C GLU A 167 10.35 3.37 -20.03
N ASN A 168 11.12 2.67 -19.22
CA ASN A 168 10.71 2.29 -17.87
C ASN A 168 10.88 3.46 -16.90
N SER A 169 10.13 3.46 -15.81
CA SER A 169 10.52 4.24 -14.63
C SER A 169 11.85 3.73 -14.07
N PRO A 170 12.72 4.61 -13.52
CA PRO A 170 14.01 4.21 -12.95
C PRO A 170 13.94 3.02 -11.99
N LEU A 171 12.91 2.96 -11.14
CA LEU A 171 12.66 1.83 -10.25
C LEU A 171 12.51 0.50 -11.02
N VAL A 172 11.79 0.51 -12.15
CA VAL A 172 11.56 -0.70 -12.97
C VAL A 172 12.88 -1.17 -13.58
N ASP A 173 13.70 -0.26 -14.10
CA ASP A 173 15.03 -0.59 -14.64
C ASP A 173 15.93 -1.20 -13.56
N ILE A 174 15.92 -0.64 -12.35
CA ILE A 174 16.68 -1.17 -11.22
C ILE A 174 16.19 -2.58 -10.86
N LEU A 175 14.88 -2.79 -10.73
CA LEU A 175 14.31 -4.12 -10.43
C LEU A 175 14.74 -5.16 -11.48
N LEU A 176 14.63 -4.82 -12.75
CA LEU A 176 15.07 -5.70 -13.85
C LEU A 176 16.59 -5.95 -13.80
N GLY A 177 17.39 -4.91 -13.54
CA GLY A 177 18.84 -5.00 -13.37
C GLY A 177 19.25 -5.90 -12.19
N LEU A 178 18.46 -5.92 -11.12
CA LEU A 178 18.64 -6.78 -9.94
C LEU A 178 18.13 -8.22 -10.14
N GLY A 179 17.59 -8.55 -11.32
CA GLY A 179 17.15 -9.89 -11.66
C GLY A 179 15.68 -10.18 -11.35
N ALA A 180 14.89 -9.20 -11.00
CA ALA A 180 13.45 -9.40 -10.78
C ALA A 180 12.71 -9.69 -12.09
N VAL A 181 11.51 -10.26 -11.94
CA VAL A 181 10.53 -10.50 -13.01
C VAL A 181 9.31 -9.62 -12.74
N VAL A 182 9.19 -8.49 -13.45
CA VAL A 182 7.98 -7.65 -13.42
C VAL A 182 6.92 -8.33 -14.29
N TYR A 183 5.78 -8.69 -13.71
CA TYR A 183 4.80 -9.54 -14.40
C TYR A 183 3.37 -8.97 -14.46
N VAL A 184 3.03 -8.01 -13.58
CA VAL A 184 1.73 -7.32 -13.56
C VAL A 184 1.85 -5.90 -13.05
N LYS A 185 0.91 -5.04 -13.46
CA LYS A 185 0.63 -3.76 -12.83
C LYS A 185 -0.71 -3.81 -12.11
N THR A 186 -0.83 -3.07 -11.02
CA THR A 186 -1.97 -3.17 -10.10
C THR A 186 -2.85 -1.94 -10.07
N ASN A 187 -4.13 -2.16 -9.77
CA ASN A 187 -5.19 -1.16 -9.82
C ASN A 187 -5.07 -0.12 -8.69
N ILE A 188 -5.56 1.08 -8.99
CA ILE A 188 -5.52 2.28 -8.15
C ILE A 188 -6.84 3.04 -8.26
N PRO A 189 -7.16 3.98 -7.34
CA PRO A 189 -8.35 4.82 -7.48
C PRO A 189 -8.21 5.89 -8.57
N GLN A 190 -9.32 6.35 -9.11
CA GLN A 190 -9.40 7.60 -9.84
C GLN A 190 -8.79 8.72 -8.97
N THR A 191 -7.97 9.59 -9.52
CA THR A 191 -7.20 10.66 -8.85
C THR A 191 -6.04 10.22 -7.96
N MET A 192 -5.90 8.93 -7.61
CA MET A 192 -4.95 8.40 -6.61
C MET A 192 -5.08 8.98 -5.19
N MET A 193 -6.12 9.75 -4.89
CA MET A 193 -6.29 10.49 -3.64
C MET A 193 -7.35 9.91 -2.70
N THR A 194 -7.87 8.72 -2.98
CA THR A 194 -8.82 8.04 -2.08
C THR A 194 -8.26 6.74 -1.53
N ALA A 195 -8.78 6.34 -0.38
CA ALA A 195 -8.45 5.08 0.28
C ALA A 195 -9.38 3.91 -0.13
N ASP A 196 -10.04 4.01 -1.27
CA ASP A 196 -10.84 2.96 -1.91
C ASP A 196 -10.47 2.91 -3.40
N SER A 197 -9.81 1.84 -3.83
CA SER A 197 -9.25 1.72 -5.18
C SER A 197 -10.32 1.39 -6.20
N GLN A 198 -10.95 2.43 -6.73
CA GLN A 198 -11.98 2.37 -7.77
C GLN A 198 -11.71 3.40 -8.86
N ASN A 199 -11.88 2.99 -10.12
CA ASN A 199 -11.91 3.88 -11.28
C ASN A 199 -12.86 3.34 -12.35
N ASN A 200 -13.18 4.17 -13.35
CA ASN A 200 -14.13 3.80 -14.39
C ASN A 200 -13.54 2.83 -15.44
N ILE A 201 -12.22 2.64 -15.48
CA ILE A 201 -11.56 1.75 -16.46
C ILE A 201 -11.59 0.30 -15.99
N PHE A 202 -11.06 0.04 -14.79
CA PHE A 202 -10.83 -1.31 -14.27
C PHE A 202 -11.84 -1.72 -13.20
N GLY A 203 -12.72 -0.79 -12.80
CA GLY A 203 -13.68 -1.02 -11.74
C GLY A 203 -13.07 -0.90 -10.34
N ARG A 204 -13.71 -1.54 -9.38
CA ARG A 204 -13.37 -1.50 -7.96
C ARG A 204 -12.51 -2.71 -7.57
N THR A 205 -11.40 -2.47 -6.90
CA THR A 205 -10.61 -3.53 -6.28
C THR A 205 -11.27 -3.98 -4.97
N LEU A 206 -11.50 -5.28 -4.84
CA LEU A 206 -12.17 -5.89 -3.70
C LEU A 206 -11.15 -6.47 -2.70
N ASN A 207 -11.58 -6.59 -1.44
CA ASN A 207 -10.74 -7.13 -0.38
C ASN A 207 -10.80 -8.67 -0.36
N PRO A 208 -9.67 -9.39 -0.36
CA PRO A 208 -9.65 -10.86 -0.37
C PRO A 208 -10.20 -11.51 0.91
N HIS A 209 -10.23 -10.78 2.04
CA HIS A 209 -10.78 -11.28 3.30
C HIS A 209 -12.30 -11.13 3.37
N ASN A 210 -12.86 -10.13 2.69
CA ASN A 210 -14.29 -9.90 2.57
C ASN A 210 -14.55 -8.95 1.39
N THR A 211 -15.15 -9.46 0.31
CA THR A 211 -15.36 -8.70 -0.93
C THR A 211 -16.29 -7.50 -0.81
N ALA A 212 -17.11 -7.41 0.26
CA ALA A 212 -17.94 -6.24 0.57
C ALA A 212 -17.17 -5.12 1.29
N LEU A 213 -15.88 -5.31 1.56
CA LEU A 213 -15.01 -4.31 2.19
C LEU A 213 -13.99 -3.76 1.20
N THR A 214 -13.54 -2.51 1.46
CA THR A 214 -12.49 -1.89 0.68
C THR A 214 -11.16 -2.64 0.78
N ALA A 215 -10.40 -2.69 -0.30
CA ALA A 215 -9.00 -3.13 -0.30
C ALA A 215 -8.03 -2.02 0.18
N GLY A 216 -8.58 -0.85 0.49
CA GLY A 216 -7.78 0.34 0.75
C GLY A 216 -7.29 1.03 -0.53
N GLY A 217 -6.50 2.07 -0.37
CA GLY A 217 -5.95 2.87 -1.47
C GLY A 217 -4.82 3.82 -0.99
N SER A 218 -4.11 4.35 -1.96
CA SER A 218 -4.29 4.23 -3.41
C SER A 218 -3.58 3.02 -4.05
N SER A 219 -2.74 2.26 -3.33
CA SER A 219 -2.14 1.01 -3.83
C SER A 219 -3.03 -0.21 -3.48
N GLY A 220 -4.37 -0.10 -3.64
CA GLY A 220 -5.29 -1.16 -3.24
C GLY A 220 -5.16 -2.42 -4.07
N GLY A 221 -4.80 -2.30 -5.36
CA GLY A 221 -4.47 -3.44 -6.20
C GLY A 221 -3.28 -4.25 -5.67
N GLU A 222 -2.23 -3.58 -5.17
CA GLU A 222 -1.10 -4.26 -4.50
C GLU A 222 -1.55 -4.95 -3.22
N GLY A 223 -2.28 -4.23 -2.33
CA GLY A 223 -2.78 -4.83 -1.09
C GLY A 223 -3.64 -6.06 -1.34
N ALA A 224 -4.58 -5.99 -2.28
CA ALA A 224 -5.44 -7.11 -2.64
C ALA A 224 -4.67 -8.28 -3.25
N LEU A 225 -3.74 -8.01 -4.18
CA LEU A 225 -2.95 -9.03 -4.85
C LEU A 225 -2.02 -9.77 -3.89
N VAL A 226 -1.25 -9.01 -3.07
CA VAL A 226 -0.35 -9.58 -2.06
C VAL A 226 -1.15 -10.32 -0.99
N GLY A 227 -2.26 -9.74 -0.50
CA GLY A 227 -3.15 -10.38 0.47
C GLY A 227 -3.78 -11.67 -0.05
N PHE A 228 -4.10 -11.77 -1.34
CA PHE A 228 -4.54 -12.99 -2.00
C PHE A 228 -3.38 -13.96 -2.32
N ARG A 229 -2.13 -13.58 -1.98
CA ARG A 229 -0.89 -14.30 -2.31
C ARG A 229 -0.64 -14.45 -3.82
N GLY A 230 -1.18 -13.53 -4.60
CA GLY A 230 -0.95 -13.45 -6.04
C GLY A 230 0.37 -12.77 -6.39
N SER A 231 1.02 -12.10 -5.43
CA SER A 231 2.40 -11.60 -5.52
C SER A 231 3.14 -11.86 -4.21
N PRO A 232 4.42 -12.27 -4.24
CA PRO A 232 5.22 -12.43 -3.03
C PRO A 232 5.66 -11.08 -2.48
N LEU A 233 5.86 -10.11 -3.37
CA LEU A 233 6.36 -8.78 -3.08
C LEU A 233 5.81 -7.79 -4.11
N GLY A 234 5.24 -6.69 -3.65
CA GLY A 234 4.68 -5.62 -4.48
C GLY A 234 5.29 -4.27 -4.16
N VAL A 235 5.23 -3.35 -5.11
CA VAL A 235 5.71 -1.97 -4.94
C VAL A 235 4.56 -0.99 -5.12
N GLY A 236 4.26 -0.26 -4.05
CA GLY A 236 3.29 0.83 -4.04
C GLY A 236 3.93 2.21 -3.88
N THR A 237 3.09 3.23 -3.74
CA THR A 237 3.50 4.60 -3.38
C THR A 237 2.63 5.13 -2.25
N ASP A 238 3.15 6.04 -1.43
CA ASP A 238 2.49 6.53 -0.22
C ASP A 238 2.71 8.03 -0.03
N ILE A 239 1.66 8.83 -0.21
CA ILE A 239 1.64 10.28 0.04
C ILE A 239 0.75 10.64 1.24
N ALA A 240 -0.20 9.75 1.59
CA ALA A 240 -1.15 9.95 2.68
C ALA A 240 -1.47 8.64 3.44
N GLY A 241 -0.73 7.57 3.15
CA GLY A 241 -0.98 6.23 3.65
C GLY A 241 -1.15 5.17 2.56
N SER A 242 -0.89 5.51 1.30
CA SER A 242 -1.28 4.67 0.15
C SER A 242 -0.51 3.35 -0.02
N ILE A 243 0.50 3.04 0.79
CA ILE A 243 1.07 1.69 1.02
C ILE A 243 0.43 1.08 2.28
N ARG A 244 0.39 1.85 3.35
CA ARG A 244 0.02 1.43 4.70
C ARG A 244 -1.47 1.13 4.83
N ILE A 245 -2.34 1.89 4.17
CA ILE A 245 -3.78 1.67 4.15
C ILE A 245 -4.15 0.35 3.45
N PRO A 246 -3.69 0.07 2.22
CA PRO A 246 -3.91 -1.25 1.62
C PRO A 246 -3.33 -2.40 2.44
N ALA A 247 -2.17 -2.20 3.07
CA ALA A 247 -1.57 -3.21 3.94
C ALA A 247 -2.49 -3.54 5.13
N LEU A 248 -2.99 -2.54 5.86
CA LEU A 248 -3.91 -2.77 6.98
C LEU A 248 -5.23 -3.40 6.53
N CYS A 249 -5.81 -2.96 5.40
CA CYS A 249 -7.09 -3.48 4.91
C CYS A 249 -7.00 -4.93 4.46
N CYS A 250 -5.89 -5.31 3.82
CA CYS A 250 -5.69 -6.63 3.24
C CYS A 250 -4.83 -7.58 4.11
N GLY A 251 -4.44 -7.16 5.32
CA GLY A 251 -3.71 -8.00 6.28
C GLY A 251 -2.29 -8.35 5.81
N THR A 252 -1.61 -7.43 5.16
CA THR A 252 -0.22 -7.57 4.71
C THR A 252 0.70 -6.61 5.47
N TYR A 253 2.01 -6.84 5.38
CA TYR A 253 3.01 -5.87 5.82
C TYR A 253 3.18 -4.81 4.75
N GLY A 254 3.30 -3.54 5.17
CA GLY A 254 3.57 -2.43 4.26
C GLY A 254 4.54 -1.44 4.87
N PHE A 255 5.52 -1.00 4.10
CA PHE A 255 6.53 -0.06 4.57
C PHE A 255 6.59 1.18 3.69
N LYS A 256 6.41 2.35 4.32
CA LYS A 256 6.66 3.66 3.75
C LYS A 256 8.06 4.12 4.16
N PRO A 257 9.06 4.08 3.29
CA PRO A 257 10.37 4.67 3.58
C PRO A 257 10.30 6.20 3.73
N SER A 258 11.38 6.80 4.22
CA SER A 258 11.61 8.24 4.09
C SER A 258 11.57 8.65 2.62
N THR A 259 11.02 9.82 2.33
CA THR A 259 10.88 10.32 0.94
C THR A 259 12.24 10.35 0.24
N ALA A 260 12.22 10.03 -1.05
CA ALA A 260 13.41 9.99 -1.92
C ALA A 260 14.49 8.92 -1.56
N ARG A 261 14.25 8.05 -0.55
CA ARG A 261 15.14 6.89 -0.30
C ARG A 261 15.02 5.84 -1.42
N ILE A 262 13.80 5.53 -1.82
CA ILE A 262 13.50 4.64 -2.95
C ILE A 262 13.18 5.51 -4.17
N PRO A 263 13.69 5.19 -5.37
CA PRO A 263 13.39 5.94 -6.59
C PRO A 263 11.90 6.07 -6.84
N ASP A 264 11.42 7.28 -7.03
CA ASP A 264 10.02 7.61 -7.27
C ASP A 264 9.82 8.38 -8.58
N GLY A 265 10.88 8.67 -9.30
CA GLY A 265 10.86 9.39 -10.58
C GLY A 265 10.30 8.57 -11.73
N GLY A 266 9.97 9.24 -12.82
CA GLY A 266 9.50 8.62 -14.07
C GLY A 266 8.12 7.97 -13.97
N GLN A 267 7.35 8.23 -12.91
CA GLN A 267 5.95 7.82 -12.79
C GLN A 267 5.04 8.76 -13.58
N ILE A 268 3.87 8.26 -13.97
CA ILE A 268 2.77 9.14 -14.39
C ILE A 268 2.15 9.76 -13.14
N SER A 269 1.98 11.08 -13.17
CA SER A 269 1.47 11.87 -12.05
C SER A 269 0.10 12.47 -12.35
N PRO A 270 -0.84 12.52 -11.40
CA PRO A 270 -2.11 13.21 -11.56
C PRO A 270 -2.01 14.72 -11.37
N VAL A 271 -0.90 15.23 -10.80
CA VAL A 271 -0.72 16.65 -10.47
C VAL A 271 0.17 17.35 -11.49
N SER A 272 0.17 18.68 -11.44
CA SER A 272 0.98 19.54 -12.30
C SER A 272 2.45 19.18 -12.26
N ALA A 273 3.12 19.23 -13.40
CA ALA A 273 4.56 19.05 -13.49
C ALA A 273 5.30 20.08 -12.59
N GLY A 274 6.29 19.60 -11.83
CA GLY A 274 7.05 20.46 -10.89
C GLY A 274 6.35 20.70 -9.53
N ASN A 275 5.20 20.09 -9.28
CA ASN A 275 4.57 20.10 -7.95
C ASN A 275 5.36 19.19 -7.01
N ASN A 276 6.26 19.78 -6.22
CA ASN A 276 7.10 19.12 -5.21
C ASN A 276 6.75 19.60 -3.77
N PHE A 277 5.55 20.11 -3.54
CA PHE A 277 5.18 20.68 -2.25
C PHE A 277 5.01 19.63 -1.17
N PHE A 278 4.57 18.43 -1.59
CA PHE A 278 4.33 17.29 -0.74
C PHE A 278 4.60 16.00 -1.54
N ASN A 279 5.69 15.33 -1.24
CA ASN A 279 6.18 14.24 -2.08
C ASN A 279 5.75 12.87 -1.58
N PRO A 280 5.37 11.95 -2.48
CA PRO A 280 5.15 10.55 -2.15
C PRO A 280 6.47 9.83 -1.83
N SER A 281 6.35 8.61 -1.33
CA SER A 281 7.44 7.66 -1.17
C SER A 281 7.06 6.34 -1.82
N ALA A 282 7.90 5.77 -2.67
CA ALA A 282 7.74 4.39 -3.13
C ALA A 282 8.17 3.42 -2.02
N GLY A 283 7.54 2.23 -1.96
CA GLY A 283 7.91 1.25 -0.96
C GLY A 283 7.15 -0.08 -1.09
N PRO A 284 7.58 -1.12 -0.34
CA PRO A 284 7.09 -2.48 -0.46
C PRO A 284 5.80 -2.80 0.30
N LEU A 285 5.05 -3.78 -0.26
CA LEU A 285 4.04 -4.58 0.43
C LEU A 285 4.40 -6.06 0.29
N ALA A 286 4.29 -6.83 1.37
CA ALA A 286 4.62 -8.26 1.37
C ALA A 286 3.82 -9.04 2.43
N ASN A 287 3.96 -10.37 2.42
CA ASN A 287 3.35 -11.25 3.43
C ASN A 287 4.27 -11.57 4.61
N ASP A 288 5.50 -11.06 4.60
CA ASP A 288 6.45 -11.16 5.72
C ASP A 288 7.25 -9.85 5.85
N ILE A 289 7.70 -9.56 7.07
CA ILE A 289 8.38 -8.30 7.38
C ILE A 289 9.78 -8.22 6.76
N HIS A 290 10.48 -9.35 6.65
CA HIS A 290 11.87 -9.38 6.14
C HIS A 290 11.93 -9.05 4.65
N ALA A 291 10.88 -9.43 3.90
CA ALA A 291 10.74 -9.07 2.49
C ALA A 291 10.80 -7.55 2.23
N LEU A 292 10.27 -6.75 3.17
CA LEU A 292 10.31 -5.29 3.08
C LEU A 292 11.76 -4.78 3.09
N GLY A 293 12.56 -5.32 4.00
CA GLY A 293 13.99 -4.99 4.12
C GLY A 293 14.82 -5.49 2.93
N ILE A 294 14.52 -6.70 2.43
CA ILE A 294 15.18 -7.28 1.25
C ILE A 294 15.01 -6.35 0.03
N LEU A 295 13.79 -5.87 -0.24
CA LEU A 295 13.57 -4.96 -1.36
C LEU A 295 14.33 -3.65 -1.17
N CYS A 296 14.19 -2.99 -0.02
CA CYS A 296 14.83 -1.70 0.25
C CYS A 296 16.36 -1.80 0.14
N TRP A 297 16.95 -2.83 0.77
CA TRP A 297 18.38 -3.08 0.66
C TRP A 297 18.83 -3.33 -0.79
N SER A 298 18.08 -4.17 -1.51
CA SER A 298 18.40 -4.49 -2.90
C SER A 298 18.41 -3.25 -3.79
N LEU A 299 17.36 -2.42 -3.69
CA LEU A 299 17.24 -1.18 -4.47
C LEU A 299 18.36 -0.18 -4.13
N LEU A 300 18.71 -0.03 -2.85
CA LEU A 300 19.73 0.92 -2.42
C LEU A 300 21.17 0.43 -2.69
N SER A 301 21.36 -0.88 -2.91
CA SER A 301 22.68 -1.45 -3.22
C SER A 301 23.28 -0.96 -4.54
N VAL A 302 22.45 -0.50 -5.46
CA VAL A 302 22.89 -0.02 -6.79
C VAL A 302 22.99 1.50 -6.90
N ARG A 303 22.90 2.23 -5.77
CA ARG A 303 22.95 3.69 -5.73
C ARG A 303 21.89 4.33 -6.64
N PRO A 304 20.62 4.31 -6.23
CA PRO A 304 19.48 4.72 -7.07
C PRO A 304 19.58 6.15 -7.60
N ALA A 305 20.34 7.03 -6.96
CA ALA A 305 20.62 8.39 -7.46
C ALA A 305 21.35 8.42 -8.82
N LEU A 306 21.95 7.29 -9.26
CA LEU A 306 22.51 7.16 -10.60
C LEU A 306 21.43 6.94 -11.68
N TYR A 307 20.23 6.55 -11.29
CA TYR A 307 19.08 6.25 -12.16
C TYR A 307 18.01 7.32 -12.07
N ASP A 308 17.85 7.94 -10.89
CA ASP A 308 16.79 8.90 -10.58
C ASP A 308 17.38 10.12 -9.85
N ALA A 309 17.33 11.28 -10.50
CA ALA A 309 17.84 12.53 -9.95
C ALA A 309 17.12 13.00 -8.68
N SER A 310 15.90 12.49 -8.43
CA SER A 310 15.14 12.80 -7.21
C SER A 310 15.55 11.93 -6.01
N ALA A 311 16.25 10.81 -6.25
CA ALA A 311 16.65 9.89 -5.21
C ALA A 311 17.88 10.38 -4.43
N LEU A 312 17.88 10.13 -3.12
CA LEU A 312 19.02 10.42 -2.26
C LEU A 312 20.10 9.33 -2.39
N ASP A 313 21.37 9.74 -2.53
CA ASP A 313 22.51 8.80 -2.54
C ASP A 313 22.92 8.42 -1.10
N VAL A 314 22.00 7.78 -0.37
CA VAL A 314 22.22 7.32 1.00
C VAL A 314 22.09 5.81 1.04
N PRO A 315 23.17 5.07 1.31
CA PRO A 315 23.16 3.63 1.32
C PRO A 315 22.26 3.08 2.45
N TRP A 316 21.81 1.82 2.29
CA TRP A 316 21.18 1.08 3.36
C TRP A 316 22.23 0.73 4.43
N ARG A 317 21.97 1.11 5.68
CA ARG A 317 22.89 0.86 6.80
C ARG A 317 22.71 -0.56 7.33
N SER A 318 23.82 -1.25 7.54
CA SER A 318 23.81 -2.49 8.32
C SER A 318 23.75 -2.13 9.79
N LEU A 319 22.64 -2.48 10.44
CA LEU A 319 22.52 -2.33 11.89
C LEU A 319 23.12 -3.53 12.61
N GLU A 320 23.84 -3.28 13.70
CA GLU A 320 24.29 -4.37 14.57
C GLU A 320 23.07 -5.03 15.20
N VAL A 321 23.01 -6.36 15.10
CA VAL A 321 22.01 -7.16 15.82
C VAL A 321 22.64 -7.54 17.15
N PRO A 322 22.16 -6.97 18.28
CA PRO A 322 22.70 -7.35 19.58
C PRO A 322 22.43 -8.83 19.87
N PRO A 323 23.29 -9.50 20.68
CA PRO A 323 23.15 -10.92 21.00
C PRO A 323 21.83 -11.32 21.66
N SER A 324 21.16 -10.34 22.28
CA SER A 324 19.80 -10.47 22.81
C SER A 324 18.94 -9.32 22.26
N ALA A 325 17.66 -9.59 22.02
CA ALA A 325 16.73 -8.53 21.60
C ALA A 325 16.78 -7.34 22.57
N PRO A 326 17.07 -6.12 22.11
CA PRO A 326 17.17 -4.97 22.99
C PRO A 326 15.80 -4.66 23.63
N LYS A 327 15.82 -4.20 24.86
CA LYS A 327 14.64 -3.60 25.47
C LYS A 327 14.39 -2.27 24.80
N LEU A 328 13.22 -2.13 24.18
CA LEU A 328 12.83 -0.91 23.47
C LEU A 328 12.08 0.02 24.41
N ARG A 329 12.29 1.32 24.23
CA ARG A 329 11.46 2.39 24.78
C ARG A 329 10.59 2.95 23.67
N LEU A 330 9.29 2.62 23.69
CA LEU A 330 8.34 2.92 22.63
C LEU A 330 7.38 4.04 23.06
N GLY A 331 7.19 5.03 22.19
CA GLY A 331 6.09 5.98 22.32
C GLY A 331 4.77 5.34 21.92
N LEU A 332 3.69 5.63 22.65
CA LEU A 332 2.33 5.25 22.25
C LEU A 332 1.63 6.46 21.65
N LEU A 333 1.39 6.44 20.35
CA LEU A 333 0.50 7.39 19.67
C LEU A 333 -0.94 7.05 20.04
N ALA A 334 -1.52 7.87 20.91
CA ALA A 334 -2.88 7.68 21.40
C ALA A 334 -3.92 8.10 20.34
N GLU A 335 -5.18 7.73 20.62
CA GLU A 335 -6.36 8.18 19.87
C GLU A 335 -6.46 9.70 19.87
N ASP A 336 -6.69 10.31 18.71
CA ASP A 336 -7.02 11.73 18.58
C ASP A 336 -8.52 11.93 18.79
N SER A 337 -8.89 12.98 19.52
CA SER A 337 -10.29 13.25 19.89
C SER A 337 -11.21 13.50 18.69
N ALA A 338 -10.68 14.02 17.57
CA ALA A 338 -11.44 14.23 16.34
C ALA A 338 -11.60 12.93 15.51
N PHE A 339 -10.75 11.94 15.76
CA PHE A 339 -10.66 10.70 14.97
C PHE A 339 -10.66 9.47 15.89
N PRO A 340 -11.80 9.16 16.53
CA PRO A 340 -11.89 8.05 17.48
C PRO A 340 -11.69 6.69 16.81
N LEU A 341 -11.09 5.74 17.53
CA LEU A 341 -10.80 4.40 17.04
C LEU A 341 -12.01 3.49 17.19
N HIS A 342 -12.28 2.65 16.18
CA HIS A 342 -13.25 1.56 16.29
C HIS A 342 -12.80 0.51 17.32
N PRO A 343 -13.74 -0.22 17.96
CA PRO A 343 -13.45 -1.19 18.99
C PRO A 343 -12.36 -2.21 18.64
N PRO A 344 -12.32 -2.84 17.44
CA PRO A 344 -11.29 -3.81 17.10
C PRO A 344 -9.88 -3.18 17.03
N VAL A 345 -9.77 -1.92 16.63
CA VAL A 345 -8.46 -1.21 16.56
C VAL A 345 -7.99 -0.87 17.98
N LYS A 346 -8.89 -0.39 18.85
CA LYS A 346 -8.58 -0.14 20.27
C LYS A 346 -8.09 -1.42 20.96
N ARG A 347 -8.82 -2.53 20.77
CA ARG A 347 -8.45 -3.82 21.34
C ARG A 347 -7.10 -4.31 20.82
N ALA A 348 -6.87 -4.28 19.52
CA ALA A 348 -5.61 -4.72 18.92
C ALA A 348 -4.41 -3.89 19.46
N LEU A 349 -4.55 -2.56 19.53
CA LEU A 349 -3.51 -1.69 20.05
C LEU A 349 -3.23 -1.97 21.55
N ALA A 350 -4.28 -2.13 22.36
CA ALA A 350 -4.12 -2.46 23.79
C ALA A 350 -3.46 -3.81 24.00
N GLN A 351 -3.83 -4.84 23.22
CA GLN A 351 -3.21 -6.16 23.26
C GLN A 351 -1.73 -6.10 22.85
N ALA A 352 -1.40 -5.32 21.82
CA ALA A 352 -0.02 -5.12 21.39
C ALA A 352 0.82 -4.46 22.49
N VAL A 353 0.31 -3.40 23.12
CA VAL A 353 1.00 -2.74 24.25
C VAL A 353 1.23 -3.73 25.40
N SER A 354 0.20 -4.46 25.82
CA SER A 354 0.32 -5.46 26.91
C SER A 354 1.34 -6.56 26.59
N ALA A 355 1.38 -7.03 25.35
CA ALA A 355 2.34 -8.04 24.91
C ALA A 355 3.79 -7.52 24.95
N LEU A 356 4.00 -6.27 24.53
CA LEU A 356 5.31 -5.63 24.54
C LEU A 356 5.81 -5.39 25.97
N GLU A 357 4.95 -4.90 26.88
CA GLU A 357 5.28 -4.71 28.29
C GLU A 357 5.59 -6.04 28.99
N ALA A 358 4.84 -7.11 28.68
CA ALA A 358 5.11 -8.45 29.19
C ALA A 358 6.47 -9.01 28.73
N LYS A 359 7.01 -8.56 27.60
CA LYS A 359 8.36 -8.86 27.10
C LYS A 359 9.44 -7.93 27.66
N GLY A 360 9.04 -6.96 28.49
CA GLY A 360 9.93 -6.03 29.20
C GLY A 360 10.32 -4.80 28.39
N HIS A 361 9.61 -4.50 27.31
CA HIS A 361 9.69 -3.20 26.64
C HIS A 361 8.98 -2.13 27.49
N GLU A 362 9.42 -0.89 27.36
CA GLU A 362 8.78 0.25 28.03
C GLU A 362 7.88 0.97 27.02
N VAL A 363 6.60 1.18 27.34
CA VAL A 363 5.66 1.92 26.49
C VAL A 363 5.25 3.21 27.23
N VAL A 364 5.54 4.37 26.61
CA VAL A 364 5.29 5.68 27.20
C VAL A 364 4.27 6.47 26.36
N PRO A 365 3.24 7.07 26.96
CA PRO A 365 2.21 7.76 26.21
C PRO A 365 2.75 9.07 25.61
N ILE A 366 2.34 9.37 24.38
CA ILE A 366 2.50 10.67 23.74
C ILE A 366 1.18 11.42 23.89
N ALA A 367 1.22 12.60 24.52
CA ALA A 367 0.02 13.42 24.72
C ALA A 367 -0.62 13.77 23.35
N PRO A 368 -1.94 13.56 23.15
CA PRO A 368 -2.59 13.80 21.86
C PRO A 368 -2.40 15.22 21.32
N ALA A 369 -2.42 16.23 22.21
CA ALA A 369 -2.17 17.62 21.83
C ALA A 369 -0.76 17.86 21.27
N ARG A 370 0.25 17.06 21.67
CA ARG A 370 1.62 17.13 21.13
C ARG A 370 1.74 16.35 19.83
N ALA A 371 0.98 15.27 19.66
CA ALA A 371 1.00 14.44 18.45
C ALA A 371 0.46 15.19 17.22
N GLN A 372 -0.47 16.12 17.39
CA GLN A 372 -1.02 17.01 16.37
C GLN A 372 -1.60 16.30 15.14
N VAL A 373 -2.26 15.16 15.32
CA VAL A 373 -2.81 14.34 14.25
C VAL A 373 -3.81 15.12 13.39
N ALA A 374 -4.77 15.80 14.03
CA ALA A 374 -5.78 16.62 13.35
C ALA A 374 -5.16 17.79 12.58
N ASN A 375 -4.16 18.47 13.17
CA ASN A 375 -3.45 19.57 12.53
C ASN A 375 -2.66 19.12 11.29
N ALA A 376 -2.00 17.96 11.38
CA ALA A 376 -1.27 17.37 10.26
C ALA A 376 -2.20 17.01 9.10
N LEU A 377 -3.39 16.46 9.39
CA LEU A 377 -4.40 16.19 8.37
C LEU A 377 -4.84 17.46 7.65
N ALA A 378 -5.25 18.49 8.39
CA ALA A 378 -5.67 19.78 7.83
C ALA A 378 -4.56 20.39 6.94
N LEU A 379 -3.33 20.35 7.43
CA LEU A 379 -2.17 20.90 6.73
C LEU A 379 -1.91 20.18 5.40
N ALA A 380 -1.91 18.84 5.40
CA ALA A 380 -1.64 18.09 4.18
C ALA A 380 -2.72 18.30 3.11
N PHE A 381 -3.99 18.32 3.50
CA PHE A 381 -5.06 18.66 2.56
C PHE A 381 -4.91 20.08 2.02
N ALA A 382 -4.46 21.04 2.83
CA ALA A 382 -4.18 22.39 2.33
C ALA A 382 -3.05 22.43 1.29
N PHE A 383 -2.04 21.54 1.39
CA PHE A 383 -1.03 21.36 0.34
C PHE A 383 -1.62 20.71 -0.90
N PHE A 384 -2.45 19.66 -0.76
CA PHE A 384 -3.09 18.99 -1.91
C PHE A 384 -4.01 19.93 -2.69
N MET A 385 -4.71 20.82 -2.00
CA MET A 385 -5.60 21.83 -2.61
C MET A 385 -4.86 23.01 -3.28
N LEU A 386 -3.51 23.02 -3.30
CA LEU A 386 -2.76 23.99 -4.11
C LEU A 386 -2.72 23.64 -5.60
N ASP A 387 -3.12 22.42 -5.96
CA ASP A 387 -3.10 21.92 -7.34
C ASP A 387 -4.52 21.46 -7.73
N ASP A 388 -5.04 22.03 -8.80
CA ASP A 388 -6.37 21.78 -9.35
C ASP A 388 -6.35 20.90 -10.61
N THR A 389 -5.20 20.29 -10.94
CA THR A 389 -5.02 19.48 -12.14
C THR A 389 -5.84 18.18 -12.13
N PRO A 390 -5.94 17.41 -11.03
CA PRO A 390 -6.64 16.12 -11.06
C PRO A 390 -8.10 16.16 -11.55
N PRO A 391 -8.94 17.14 -11.17
CA PRO A 391 -10.28 17.29 -11.73
C PRO A 391 -10.29 17.54 -13.24
N THR A 392 -9.28 18.19 -13.79
CA THR A 392 -9.21 18.47 -15.25
C THR A 392 -9.03 17.19 -16.05
N HIS A 393 -8.31 16.19 -15.52
CA HIS A 393 -8.14 14.89 -16.17
C HIS A 393 -9.47 14.12 -16.26
N VAL A 394 -10.29 14.17 -15.20
CA VAL A 394 -11.64 13.57 -15.19
C VAL A 394 -12.53 14.28 -16.22
N ALA A 395 -12.53 15.61 -16.21
CA ALA A 395 -13.34 16.42 -17.13
C ALA A 395 -12.95 16.19 -18.60
N ALA A 396 -11.67 15.96 -18.91
CA ALA A 396 -11.16 15.77 -20.26
C ALA A 396 -11.78 14.58 -21.00
N SER A 397 -12.16 13.51 -20.29
CA SER A 397 -12.84 12.35 -20.88
C SER A 397 -14.36 12.43 -20.82
N GLY A 398 -14.91 13.29 -19.96
CA GLY A 398 -16.34 13.32 -19.63
C GLY A 398 -16.80 12.14 -18.77
N GLU A 399 -15.85 11.41 -18.16
CA GLU A 399 -16.16 10.33 -17.24
C GLU A 399 -16.74 10.86 -15.90
N PRO A 400 -17.60 10.10 -15.20
CA PRO A 400 -18.10 10.51 -13.89
C PRO A 400 -17.01 10.43 -12.82
N VAL A 401 -17.09 11.31 -11.83
CA VAL A 401 -16.31 11.19 -10.60
C VAL A 401 -16.82 9.97 -9.81
N VAL A 402 -15.91 9.10 -9.38
CA VAL A 402 -16.31 7.89 -8.63
C VAL A 402 -16.78 8.23 -7.20
N PRO A 403 -17.69 7.44 -6.61
CA PRO A 403 -18.28 7.74 -5.29
C PRO A 403 -17.26 7.97 -4.18
N SER A 404 -16.18 7.20 -4.14
CA SER A 404 -15.14 7.33 -3.09
C SER A 404 -14.43 8.68 -3.11
N VAL A 405 -14.26 9.31 -4.29
CA VAL A 405 -13.70 10.67 -4.42
C VAL A 405 -14.67 11.70 -3.84
N ILE A 406 -15.95 11.61 -4.21
CA ILE A 406 -17.00 12.52 -3.73
C ILE A 406 -17.08 12.44 -2.21
N GLN A 407 -17.20 11.23 -1.64
CA GLN A 407 -17.33 10.99 -0.21
C GLN A 407 -16.10 11.51 0.57
N SER A 408 -14.89 11.28 0.07
CA SER A 408 -13.68 11.77 0.75
C SER A 408 -13.66 13.31 0.83
N MET A 409 -14.10 13.99 -0.21
CA MET A 409 -14.18 15.45 -0.22
C MET A 409 -15.28 15.97 0.72
N GLU A 410 -16.46 15.33 0.75
CA GLU A 410 -17.55 15.67 1.67
C GLU A 410 -17.11 15.54 3.14
N VAL A 411 -16.46 14.42 3.48
CA VAL A 411 -15.94 14.19 4.84
C VAL A 411 -14.89 15.23 5.19
N PHE A 412 -13.97 15.56 4.27
CA PHE A 412 -12.99 16.61 4.52
C PHE A 412 -13.62 17.97 4.75
N HIS A 413 -14.63 18.37 3.96
CA HIS A 413 -15.34 19.65 4.16
C HIS A 413 -16.12 19.69 5.48
N SER A 414 -16.54 18.55 6.02
CA SER A 414 -17.18 18.45 7.32
C SER A 414 -16.21 18.59 8.51
N PHE A 415 -14.94 18.26 8.29
CA PHE A 415 -13.90 18.34 9.31
C PHE A 415 -13.55 19.79 9.63
N LYS A 416 -13.60 20.14 10.93
CA LYS A 416 -13.31 21.50 11.41
C LYS A 416 -11.98 21.51 12.15
N CYS A 417 -11.09 22.39 11.71
CA CYS A 417 -9.79 22.61 12.33
C CYS A 417 -9.39 24.08 12.15
N ASP A 418 -9.08 24.76 13.23
CA ASP A 418 -8.69 26.17 13.26
C ASP A 418 -7.19 26.41 13.06
N PHE A 419 -6.41 25.32 12.98
CA PHE A 419 -4.94 25.37 12.88
C PHE A 419 -4.44 26.22 11.70
N LEU A 420 -5.22 26.34 10.63
CA LEU A 420 -4.88 27.09 9.43
C LEU A 420 -5.64 28.41 9.27
N ASP A 421 -6.29 28.91 10.32
CA ASP A 421 -7.11 30.14 10.23
C ASP A 421 -6.30 31.37 9.81
N ASP A 422 -5.06 31.46 10.25
CA ASP A 422 -4.10 32.51 9.86
C ASP A 422 -3.56 32.36 8.41
N CYS A 423 -3.82 31.24 7.76
CA CYS A 423 -3.50 31.02 6.35
C CYS A 423 -4.68 31.35 5.40
N LYS A 424 -5.87 31.69 5.95
CA LYS A 424 -7.05 32.06 5.16
C LYS A 424 -6.80 33.35 4.37
N GLY A 425 -7.22 33.34 3.10
CA GLY A 425 -7.03 34.49 2.20
C GLY A 425 -5.62 34.66 1.64
N LEU A 426 -4.66 33.81 2.03
CA LEU A 426 -3.35 33.76 1.38
C LEU A 426 -3.45 32.96 0.08
N GLU A 427 -2.70 33.40 -0.93
CA GLU A 427 -2.66 32.76 -2.26
C GLU A 427 -1.23 32.54 -2.75
N GLY A 428 -1.06 31.64 -3.72
CA GLY A 428 0.21 31.38 -4.40
C GLY A 428 1.36 31.13 -3.44
N ILE A 429 2.51 31.75 -3.69
CA ILE A 429 3.75 31.54 -2.93
C ILE A 429 3.62 31.95 -1.45
N LYS A 430 2.77 32.93 -1.12
CA LYS A 430 2.54 33.33 0.27
C LYS A 430 1.82 32.25 1.06
N LYS A 431 0.81 31.62 0.46
CA LYS A 431 0.11 30.47 1.06
C LYS A 431 1.07 29.30 1.24
N LEU A 432 1.83 28.94 0.20
CA LEU A 432 2.82 27.87 0.28
C LEU A 432 3.86 28.10 1.39
N ALA A 433 4.39 29.32 1.51
CA ALA A 433 5.33 29.68 2.58
C ALA A 433 4.70 29.52 3.96
N ALA A 434 3.47 30.00 4.15
CA ALA A 434 2.76 29.86 5.43
C ALA A 434 2.51 28.39 5.81
N LEU A 435 2.11 27.55 4.84
CA LEU A 435 1.94 26.12 5.07
C LEU A 435 3.25 25.42 5.44
N ASN A 436 4.37 25.81 4.83
CA ASN A 436 5.68 25.29 5.21
C ASN A 436 6.05 25.64 6.66
N VAL A 437 5.80 26.87 7.10
CA VAL A 437 6.03 27.28 8.51
C VAL A 437 5.19 26.40 9.47
N LYS A 438 3.93 26.11 9.12
CA LYS A 438 3.10 25.20 9.92
C LYS A 438 3.65 23.77 9.96
N ARG A 439 4.16 23.27 8.82
CA ARG A 439 4.80 21.97 8.75
C ARG A 439 6.04 21.90 9.64
N ASP A 440 6.91 22.90 9.56
CA ASP A 440 8.12 22.97 10.36
C ASP A 440 7.80 22.99 11.87
N ALA A 441 6.73 23.66 12.28
CA ALA A 441 6.28 23.68 13.68
C ALA A 441 5.83 22.30 14.18
N ILE A 442 5.08 21.53 13.37
CA ILE A 442 4.70 20.14 13.69
C ILE A 442 5.95 19.26 13.78
N GLN A 443 6.86 19.36 12.81
CA GLN A 443 8.11 18.59 12.78
C GLN A 443 9.01 18.90 13.98
N ASP A 444 9.11 20.18 14.39
CA ASP A 444 9.91 20.56 15.55
C ASP A 444 9.32 20.03 16.86
N GLU A 445 7.99 20.02 17.01
CA GLU A 445 7.36 19.41 18.19
C GLU A 445 7.64 17.90 18.27
N TRP A 446 7.58 17.17 17.16
CA TRP A 446 7.95 15.76 17.13
C TRP A 446 9.44 15.54 17.42
N ARG A 447 10.33 16.41 16.92
CA ARG A 447 11.75 16.39 17.28
C ARG A 447 11.96 16.53 18.80
N LYS A 448 11.18 17.39 19.47
CA LYS A 448 11.21 17.54 20.93
C LYS A 448 10.73 16.26 21.63
N ILE A 449 9.61 15.66 21.16
CA ILE A 449 9.10 14.39 21.71
C ILE A 449 10.19 13.31 21.67
N TRP A 450 10.84 13.09 20.50
CA TRP A 450 11.91 12.12 20.37
C TRP A 450 13.06 12.38 21.34
N LYS A 451 13.50 13.62 21.46
CA LYS A 451 14.62 14.02 22.33
C LYS A 451 14.30 13.85 23.81
N GLU A 452 13.12 14.31 24.24
CA GLU A 452 12.71 14.31 25.65
C GLU A 452 12.40 12.91 26.15
N GLN A 453 11.69 12.11 25.35
CA GLN A 453 11.28 10.76 25.74
C GLN A 453 12.29 9.68 25.39
N LYS A 454 13.35 9.99 24.61
CA LYS A 454 14.42 9.07 24.20
C LYS A 454 13.87 7.78 23.59
N LEU A 455 13.01 7.93 22.58
CA LEU A 455 12.29 6.82 21.97
C LEU A 455 13.17 6.05 20.97
N ASP A 456 13.03 4.73 20.96
CA ASP A 456 13.56 3.84 19.90
C ASP A 456 12.60 3.75 18.72
N GLY A 457 11.30 3.84 18.98
CA GLY A 457 10.23 3.83 18.00
C GLY A 457 8.92 4.33 18.61
N VAL A 458 7.89 4.44 17.78
CA VAL A 458 6.52 4.74 18.21
C VAL A 458 5.58 3.69 17.65
N ILE A 459 4.67 3.20 18.50
CA ILE A 459 3.57 2.31 18.14
C ILE A 459 2.25 3.11 18.17
N GLY A 460 1.35 2.86 17.22
CA GLY A 460 0.05 3.51 17.20
C GLY A 460 -0.92 2.87 16.22
N PRO A 461 -2.13 3.45 16.08
CA PRO A 461 -3.09 2.99 15.08
C PRO A 461 -2.60 3.35 13.68
N ALA A 462 -2.85 2.45 12.71
CA ALA A 462 -2.62 2.75 11.29
C ALA A 462 -3.84 3.48 10.66
N ALA A 463 -5.04 3.27 11.22
CA ALA A 463 -6.28 3.97 10.86
C ALA A 463 -7.23 3.98 12.06
N GLN A 464 -8.35 4.72 11.95
CA GLN A 464 -9.44 4.68 12.93
C GLN A 464 -10.13 3.30 12.99
N HIS A 465 -10.03 2.53 11.91
CA HIS A 465 -10.83 1.34 11.66
C HIS A 465 -10.02 0.26 10.91
N THR A 466 -10.58 -0.91 10.76
CA THR A 466 -10.15 -1.97 9.83
C THR A 466 -10.56 -1.63 8.40
N ALA A 467 -10.52 -2.56 7.47
CA ALA A 467 -11.26 -2.40 6.22
C ALA A 467 -12.74 -2.14 6.52
N VAL A 468 -13.34 -1.19 5.82
CA VAL A 468 -14.75 -0.76 5.97
C VAL A 468 -15.53 -1.01 4.68
N ALA A 469 -16.83 -0.77 4.68
CA ALA A 469 -17.66 -0.81 3.47
C ALA A 469 -17.06 0.07 2.37
N HIS A 470 -17.31 -0.31 1.13
CA HIS A 470 -16.91 0.49 -0.02
C HIS A 470 -17.46 1.93 0.08
N ASP A 471 -16.71 2.89 -0.43
CA ASP A 471 -17.03 4.32 -0.44
C ASP A 471 -17.19 4.98 0.94
N THR A 472 -16.75 4.33 2.03
CA THR A 472 -16.94 4.86 3.39
C THR A 472 -15.64 5.07 4.18
N TYR A 473 -14.46 4.89 3.58
CA TYR A 473 -13.19 4.95 4.31
C TYR A 473 -12.98 6.27 5.08
N GLY A 474 -13.40 7.39 4.51
CA GLY A 474 -13.19 8.71 5.11
C GLY A 474 -11.76 9.24 4.95
N LEU A 475 -11.22 9.80 6.02
CA LEU A 475 -9.90 10.47 6.03
C LEU A 475 -8.82 9.59 6.68
N PRO A 476 -7.53 9.73 6.29
CA PRO A 476 -6.44 8.93 6.80
C PRO A 476 -5.55 9.69 7.82
N PRO A 477 -6.04 10.14 8.99
CA PRO A 477 -5.31 11.05 9.88
C PRO A 477 -4.00 10.43 10.40
N TYR A 478 -4.03 9.15 10.81
CA TYR A 478 -2.90 8.49 11.46
C TYR A 478 -1.76 8.13 10.50
N THR A 479 -2.06 7.81 9.25
CA THR A 479 -1.02 7.58 8.24
C THR A 479 -0.47 8.89 7.71
N LEU A 480 -1.34 9.89 7.51
CA LEU A 480 -0.98 11.16 6.90
C LEU A 480 -0.06 12.01 7.80
N LEU A 481 -0.19 11.92 9.12
CA LEU A 481 0.75 12.50 10.07
C LEU A 481 2.21 12.17 9.67
N LEU A 482 2.49 10.91 9.33
CA LEU A 482 3.84 10.46 9.03
C LEU A 482 4.36 10.91 7.66
N ASN A 483 3.46 11.29 6.75
CA ASN A 483 3.84 11.96 5.51
C ASN A 483 4.20 13.43 5.76
N VAL A 484 3.46 14.14 6.63
CA VAL A 484 3.80 15.51 7.05
C VAL A 484 5.16 15.55 7.75
N LEU A 485 5.46 14.55 8.58
CA LEU A 485 6.73 14.41 9.30
C LEU A 485 7.87 13.88 8.40
N ASP A 486 7.54 13.25 7.27
CA ASP A 486 8.47 12.48 6.45
C ASP A 486 9.17 11.36 7.25
N TYR A 487 8.43 10.67 8.12
CA TYR A 487 8.95 9.58 8.93
C TYR A 487 8.73 8.23 8.24
N PRO A 488 9.72 7.31 8.27
CA PRO A 488 9.53 5.94 7.82
C PRO A 488 8.56 5.23 8.75
N ALA A 489 7.66 4.44 8.16
CA ALA A 489 6.59 3.76 8.91
C ALA A 489 6.26 2.39 8.32
N CYS A 490 6.06 1.43 9.20
CA CYS A 490 5.69 0.06 8.89
C CYS A 490 4.31 -0.26 9.47
N VAL A 491 3.45 -0.91 8.68
CA VAL A 491 2.20 -1.50 9.13
C VAL A 491 2.42 -3.00 9.31
N LEU A 492 2.05 -3.49 10.50
CA LEU A 492 2.09 -4.90 10.88
C LEU A 492 0.67 -5.42 11.05
N PRO A 493 0.24 -6.47 10.35
CA PRO A 493 -1.03 -7.14 10.63
C PRO A 493 -0.95 -7.82 12.00
N PHE A 494 -1.94 -7.55 12.86
CA PHE A 494 -2.01 -8.14 14.20
C PHE A 494 -3.46 -8.34 14.64
N GLY A 495 -3.88 -9.59 14.74
CA GLY A 495 -5.24 -9.95 15.13
C GLY A 495 -6.29 -9.76 14.02
N LYS A 496 -7.54 -9.85 14.40
CA LYS A 496 -8.71 -9.67 13.53
C LYS A 496 -9.86 -9.04 14.30
N ALA A 497 -10.72 -8.29 13.61
CA ALA A 497 -12.00 -7.86 14.16
C ALA A 497 -12.87 -9.07 14.52
N SER A 498 -13.64 -8.96 15.60
CA SER A 498 -14.52 -10.01 16.08
C SER A 498 -15.86 -9.42 16.52
N SER A 499 -16.92 -9.80 15.86
CA SER A 499 -18.27 -9.36 16.21
C SER A 499 -18.69 -9.72 17.64
N ALA A 500 -18.03 -10.71 18.25
CA ALA A 500 -18.28 -11.11 19.64
C ALA A 500 -17.45 -10.29 20.64
N LEU A 501 -16.18 -10.01 20.33
CA LEU A 501 -15.28 -9.27 21.24
C LEU A 501 -15.41 -7.74 21.09
N ASP A 502 -15.81 -7.29 19.92
CA ASP A 502 -15.87 -5.88 19.54
C ASP A 502 -17.33 -5.40 19.36
N ALA A 503 -18.26 -5.99 20.15
CA ALA A 503 -19.70 -5.75 20.05
C ALA A 503 -20.14 -4.39 20.63
N GLU A 504 -19.23 -3.63 21.25
CA GLU A 504 -19.57 -2.35 21.86
C GLU A 504 -20.14 -1.37 20.82
N PRO A 505 -21.24 -0.66 21.15
CA PRO A 505 -21.76 0.39 20.29
C PRO A 505 -20.73 1.48 20.07
N PHE A 506 -20.56 1.88 18.82
CA PHE A 506 -19.68 2.98 18.46
C PHE A 506 -20.49 4.08 17.77
N VAL A 507 -20.51 5.25 18.38
CA VAL A 507 -21.25 6.42 17.88
C VAL A 507 -20.30 7.61 17.87
N MET A 508 -20.24 8.30 16.74
CA MET A 508 -19.47 9.55 16.62
C MET A 508 -20.08 10.63 17.50
N GLY A 509 -19.23 11.28 18.29
CA GLY A 509 -19.59 12.46 19.05
C GLY A 509 -19.57 13.75 18.21
N PRO A 510 -20.03 14.87 18.77
CA PRO A 510 -19.95 16.16 18.09
C PRO A 510 -18.51 16.52 17.71
N GLY A 511 -18.31 16.93 16.46
CA GLY A 511 -16.98 17.30 15.92
C GLY A 511 -16.05 16.15 15.58
N GLN A 512 -16.47 14.89 15.82
CA GLN A 512 -15.73 13.71 15.40
C GLN A 512 -16.04 13.33 13.96
N VAL A 513 -15.06 12.78 13.27
CA VAL A 513 -15.14 12.41 11.86
C VAL A 513 -14.62 10.97 11.67
N GLY A 514 -15.34 10.18 10.90
CA GLY A 514 -14.95 8.80 10.56
C GLY A 514 -16.12 7.99 10.00
N PRO A 515 -15.88 6.75 9.56
CA PRO A 515 -16.94 5.86 9.09
C PRO A 515 -17.80 5.33 10.23
N SER A 516 -19.01 4.87 9.89
CA SER A 516 -19.85 4.10 10.81
C SER A 516 -19.21 2.74 11.10
N TYR A 517 -19.53 2.18 12.26
CA TYR A 517 -19.05 0.87 12.69
C TYR A 517 -20.16 -0.18 12.64
N ASP A 518 -19.93 -1.25 11.89
CA ASP A 518 -20.77 -2.46 11.89
C ASP A 518 -19.93 -3.69 12.25
N PRO A 519 -20.05 -4.22 13.48
CA PRO A 519 -19.24 -5.35 13.93
C PRO A 519 -19.47 -6.63 13.13
N LYS A 520 -20.65 -6.81 12.50
CA LYS A 520 -20.95 -8.00 11.70
C LYS A 520 -20.29 -7.94 10.33
N LEU A 521 -20.30 -6.75 9.71
CA LEU A 521 -19.69 -6.53 8.40
C LEU A 521 -18.18 -6.73 8.45
N VAL A 522 -17.53 -6.16 9.48
CA VAL A 522 -16.05 -6.22 9.62
C VAL A 522 -15.56 -7.49 10.32
N ASP A 523 -16.44 -8.39 10.74
CA ASP A 523 -16.07 -9.64 11.43
C ASP A 523 -15.06 -10.45 10.62
N GLY A 524 -13.91 -10.76 11.24
CA GLY A 524 -12.80 -11.47 10.61
C GLY A 524 -11.89 -10.61 9.71
N ALA A 525 -12.17 -9.31 9.54
CA ALA A 525 -11.27 -8.40 8.85
C ALA A 525 -9.94 -8.27 9.63
N PRO A 526 -8.79 -8.21 8.95
CA PRO A 526 -7.51 -7.98 9.62
C PRO A 526 -7.52 -6.69 10.44
N THR A 527 -6.90 -6.73 11.61
CA THR A 527 -6.48 -5.55 12.38
C THR A 527 -4.97 -5.35 12.19
N ALA A 528 -4.50 -4.14 12.43
CA ALA A 528 -3.09 -3.82 12.26
C ALA A 528 -2.66 -2.74 13.26
N ILE A 529 -1.37 -2.71 13.53
CA ILE A 529 -0.69 -1.61 14.22
C ILE A 529 0.30 -0.95 13.29
N GLN A 530 0.65 0.29 13.57
CA GLN A 530 1.65 1.06 12.84
C GLN A 530 2.84 1.34 13.75
N ILE A 531 4.05 1.12 13.22
CA ILE A 531 5.31 1.44 13.89
C ILE A 531 6.05 2.44 13.03
N PHE A 532 6.66 3.44 13.66
CA PHE A 532 7.46 4.42 12.96
C PHE A 532 8.65 4.91 13.79
N THR A 533 9.64 5.43 13.10
CA THR A 533 10.83 6.03 13.70
C THR A 533 11.02 7.45 13.17
N ASN A 534 12.02 8.14 13.68
CA ASN A 534 12.36 9.48 13.23
C ASN A 534 12.84 9.47 11.75
N LYS A 535 12.85 10.63 11.12
CA LYS A 535 13.23 10.83 9.72
C LYS A 535 14.59 10.19 9.42
N MET A 536 14.69 9.52 8.26
CA MET A 536 15.92 8.83 7.79
C MET A 536 16.43 7.72 8.72
N ARG A 537 15.54 7.15 9.56
CA ARG A 537 15.82 5.98 10.39
C ARG A 537 15.04 4.76 9.89
N ASP A 538 15.11 4.53 8.58
CA ASP A 538 14.37 3.49 7.86
C ASP A 538 14.77 2.09 8.30
N GLU A 539 16.07 1.85 8.46
CA GLU A 539 16.63 0.58 8.89
C GLU A 539 16.21 0.25 10.32
N GLU A 540 16.27 1.24 11.22
CA GLU A 540 15.80 1.11 12.60
C GLU A 540 14.29 0.90 12.64
N CYS A 541 13.53 1.54 11.75
CA CYS A 541 12.08 1.33 11.67
C CYS A 541 11.77 -0.14 11.39
N LEU A 542 12.41 -0.76 10.41
CA LEU A 542 12.21 -2.17 10.10
C LEU A 542 12.76 -3.09 11.19
N GLN A 543 13.90 -2.75 11.81
CA GLN A 543 14.45 -3.54 12.92
C GLN A 543 13.52 -3.53 14.14
N VAL A 544 13.04 -2.34 14.56
CA VAL A 544 12.08 -2.21 15.66
C VAL A 544 10.77 -2.94 15.32
N SER A 545 10.31 -2.81 14.07
CA SER A 545 9.11 -3.51 13.60
C SER A 545 9.28 -5.03 13.63
N ALA A 546 10.43 -5.56 13.25
CA ALA A 546 10.69 -7.01 13.32
C ALA A 546 10.72 -7.53 14.76
N ILE A 547 11.33 -6.79 15.71
CA ILE A 547 11.32 -7.14 17.13
C ILE A 547 9.88 -7.15 17.67
N ILE A 548 9.08 -6.16 17.31
CA ILE A 548 7.68 -6.07 17.73
C ILE A 548 6.87 -7.22 17.13
N ASP A 549 7.05 -7.51 15.84
CA ASP A 549 6.36 -8.60 15.13
C ASP A 549 6.61 -9.96 15.79
N GLU A 550 7.86 -10.25 16.19
CA GLU A 550 8.21 -11.46 16.94
C GLU A 550 7.50 -11.53 18.29
N CYS A 551 7.44 -10.40 19.02
CA CYS A 551 6.72 -10.34 20.30
C CYS A 551 5.23 -10.62 20.13
N LEU A 552 4.62 -10.11 19.06
CA LEU A 552 3.18 -10.24 18.79
C LEU A 552 2.80 -11.62 18.24
N LYS A 553 3.66 -12.28 17.50
CA LYS A 553 3.45 -13.67 17.03
C LYS A 553 3.42 -14.70 18.17
N ALA A 554 3.92 -14.33 19.34
CA ALA A 554 3.94 -15.19 20.52
C ALA A 554 2.64 -15.10 21.36
N VAL A 555 1.68 -14.25 20.98
CA VAL A 555 0.38 -14.02 21.64
C VAL A 555 -0.75 -14.64 20.81
#